data_510c5af90988bcba5cf8bc2450b5d99c
#
_entry.id   510c5af90988bcba5cf8bc2450b5d99c
#
_cell.length_a   1.000
_cell.length_b   1.000
_cell.length_c   1.000
_cell.angle_alpha   90.00
_cell.angle_beta   90.00
_cell.angle_gamma   90.00
#
_symmetry.space_group_name_H-M   'P 1'
#
loop_
_entity.id
_entity.type
_entity.pdbx_description
1 polymer ?
#
loop_
_entity_poly.entity_id
_entity_poly.type
_entity_poly.pdbx_seq_one_letter_code
_entity_poly.pdbx_strand_id
1 'polypeptide(L)'
;MPKRQFRAMWISSVVNIDWPSADSRTAPDRVAAQQAEYRGWLDLAQRLHHNAVVVQVRPTADAFWPSGYEPWSEYLTGVRGQDPGWDPLAFLVAESHRRNLEFHAWFNPYRISMPAPGGAGADLAQLAPDHPARRHPGWAFAYPPAGVAGSRLYYDPGVPEVREFVQTAIMDAVSRYDVDAVHFDDYFYPYPSGSYQVPDDATFAAYHRGFTDRAAWRRDNIDLLIQEMGTRIKAAKPWVKFGVSPFGIWRNASADPDGSDTTGSQSYDIISADTRRWVRQEWIDYVVPQLYWYIGQYPAADYARLVPWWAQTVRGTRVQLYVGQADYKSGDPTYGTYWMNPQELSDHLTLNRSYPEVLGNVHFSAVQVRADRLGATSAYAAAHYSRPALVPPMPHLPAKPLPRPVLTRAERTADGVRLRWRGPADGKGPLGTATSYAVYRFDGAGRVDGCDRADAAHLVGTVRATPGRSQSWVDPTATPGRTYTYQMTALDRVWNESAASPARVVR
;
A
#
# COMPACT_ATOMS: atom_id res chain seq x y z
N MET A 1 13.90 -17.05 6.05
CA MET A 1 12.87 -16.11 5.54
C MET A 1 11.51 -16.59 6.00
N PRO A 2 10.57 -15.70 6.38
CA PRO A 2 9.23 -16.12 6.76
C PRO A 2 8.43 -16.58 5.52
N LYS A 3 7.59 -17.62 5.70
CA LYS A 3 6.63 -18.07 4.67
C LYS A 3 5.59 -17.00 4.34
N ARG A 4 5.22 -16.18 5.33
CA ARG A 4 4.25 -15.10 5.22
C ARG A 4 4.89 -13.78 5.56
N GLN A 5 4.88 -12.86 4.62
CA GLN A 5 5.43 -11.52 4.76
C GLN A 5 4.84 -10.61 3.69
N PHE A 6 4.29 -9.47 4.09
CA PHE A 6 3.86 -8.45 3.15
C PHE A 6 5.08 -7.76 2.53
N ARG A 7 5.13 -7.71 1.22
CA ARG A 7 6.22 -7.12 0.44
C ARG A 7 5.65 -6.28 -0.67
N ALA A 8 5.81 -4.97 -0.57
CA ALA A 8 5.23 -4.05 -1.53
C ALA A 8 6.16 -2.87 -1.83
N MET A 9 5.85 -2.13 -2.86
CA MET A 9 6.38 -0.80 -3.13
C MET A 9 5.24 0.17 -3.39
N TRP A 10 5.43 1.43 -3.01
CA TRP A 10 4.56 2.51 -3.41
C TRP A 10 4.86 2.92 -4.85
N ILE A 11 3.78 3.15 -5.62
CA ILE A 11 3.81 3.72 -6.96
C ILE A 11 3.03 5.03 -6.88
N SER A 12 3.77 6.13 -6.74
CA SER A 12 3.20 7.48 -6.57
C SER A 12 2.91 8.14 -7.89
N SER A 13 1.74 8.76 -8.00
CA SER A 13 1.33 9.49 -9.21
C SER A 13 1.46 11.01 -9.08
N VAL A 14 1.43 11.54 -7.86
CA VAL A 14 1.55 12.98 -7.63
C VAL A 14 2.84 13.51 -8.26
N VAL A 15 2.75 14.60 -8.98
CA VAL A 15 3.83 15.23 -9.78
C VAL A 15 4.60 14.25 -10.68
N ASN A 16 3.94 13.16 -11.07
CA ASN A 16 4.51 12.10 -11.94
C ASN A 16 5.80 11.48 -11.39
N ILE A 17 5.85 11.21 -10.07
CA ILE A 17 7.04 10.62 -9.40
C ILE A 17 7.36 9.25 -9.98
N ASP A 18 6.40 8.30 -9.96
CA ASP A 18 6.63 6.93 -10.42
C ASP A 18 5.80 6.58 -11.65
N TRP A 19 4.48 6.83 -11.60
CA TRP A 19 3.56 6.46 -12.69
C TRP A 19 2.27 7.31 -12.68
N PRO A 20 1.80 7.80 -13.87
CA PRO A 20 2.56 7.81 -15.11
C PRO A 20 3.77 8.75 -15.00
N SER A 21 4.88 8.42 -15.64
CA SER A 21 6.01 9.34 -15.74
C SER A 21 5.68 10.53 -16.66
N ALA A 22 6.45 11.61 -16.55
CA ALA A 22 6.31 12.76 -17.45
C ALA A 22 6.49 12.36 -18.92
N ASP A 23 7.40 11.42 -19.19
CA ASP A 23 7.67 10.92 -20.55
C ASP A 23 6.49 10.15 -21.09
N SER A 24 5.92 9.20 -20.34
CA SER A 24 4.76 8.43 -20.79
C SER A 24 3.51 9.29 -20.91
N ARG A 25 3.37 10.34 -20.08
CA ARG A 25 2.27 11.32 -20.15
C ARG A 25 2.28 12.12 -21.46
N THR A 26 3.46 12.44 -21.97
CA THR A 26 3.64 13.27 -23.18
C THR A 26 3.92 12.45 -24.44
N ALA A 27 3.98 11.13 -24.34
CA ALA A 27 4.24 10.24 -25.48
C ALA A 27 3.17 10.36 -26.56
N PRO A 28 3.52 10.21 -27.85
CA PRO A 28 2.54 10.23 -28.95
C PRO A 28 1.43 9.19 -28.81
N ASP A 29 1.78 7.97 -28.40
CA ASP A 29 0.82 6.94 -27.98
C ASP A 29 0.80 6.83 -26.46
N ARG A 30 0.23 7.84 -25.81
CA ARG A 30 0.22 7.99 -24.35
C ARG A 30 -0.35 6.77 -23.66
N VAL A 31 -1.48 6.23 -24.13
CA VAL A 31 -2.16 5.10 -23.48
C VAL A 31 -1.26 3.87 -23.48
N ALA A 32 -0.71 3.51 -24.63
CA ALA A 32 0.19 2.36 -24.73
C ALA A 32 1.47 2.57 -23.93
N ALA A 33 2.05 3.77 -23.91
CA ALA A 33 3.23 4.10 -23.14
C ALA A 33 2.98 3.95 -21.63
N GLN A 34 1.90 4.53 -21.10
CA GLN A 34 1.51 4.39 -19.70
C GLN A 34 1.24 2.94 -19.30
N GLN A 35 0.56 2.18 -20.15
CA GLN A 35 0.30 0.77 -19.92
C GLN A 35 1.59 -0.06 -19.90
N ALA A 36 2.51 0.18 -20.83
CA ALA A 36 3.79 -0.51 -20.87
C ALA A 36 4.66 -0.19 -19.65
N GLU A 37 4.69 1.08 -19.25
CA GLU A 37 5.41 1.53 -18.06
C GLU A 37 4.89 0.85 -16.79
N TYR A 38 3.57 0.80 -16.60
CA TYR A 38 2.99 0.12 -15.43
C TYR A 38 3.30 -1.38 -15.40
N ARG A 39 3.20 -2.06 -16.55
CA ARG A 39 3.63 -3.47 -16.66
C ARG A 39 5.09 -3.64 -16.22
N GLY A 40 5.97 -2.71 -16.60
CA GLY A 40 7.38 -2.72 -16.18
C GLY A 40 7.56 -2.61 -14.66
N TRP A 41 6.73 -1.84 -13.96
CA TRP A 41 6.71 -1.79 -12.48
C TRP A 41 6.27 -3.12 -11.87
N LEU A 42 5.25 -3.75 -12.43
CA LEU A 42 4.77 -5.04 -11.95
C LEU A 42 5.77 -6.17 -12.23
N ASP A 43 6.47 -6.13 -13.34
CA ASP A 43 7.54 -7.09 -13.67
C ASP A 43 8.73 -6.94 -12.68
N LEU A 44 9.05 -5.70 -12.26
CA LEU A 44 10.00 -5.45 -11.19
C LEU A 44 9.51 -6.06 -9.86
N ALA A 45 8.26 -5.81 -9.49
CA ALA A 45 7.66 -6.38 -8.29
C ALA A 45 7.76 -7.91 -8.26
N GLN A 46 7.47 -8.57 -9.38
CA GLN A 46 7.60 -10.04 -9.48
C GLN A 46 9.06 -10.51 -9.33
N ARG A 47 10.02 -9.84 -9.98
CA ARG A 47 11.45 -10.18 -9.83
C ARG A 47 11.95 -10.05 -8.40
N LEU A 48 11.43 -9.09 -7.66
CA LEU A 48 11.75 -8.85 -6.24
C LEU A 48 10.88 -9.68 -5.28
N HIS A 49 10.05 -10.62 -5.78
CA HIS A 49 9.10 -11.39 -4.97
C HIS A 49 8.20 -10.53 -4.08
N HIS A 50 7.81 -9.34 -4.56
CA HIS A 50 6.72 -8.59 -3.95
C HIS A 50 5.40 -9.34 -4.17
N ASN A 51 4.44 -9.12 -3.29
CA ASN A 51 3.11 -9.73 -3.35
C ASN A 51 1.97 -8.68 -3.32
N ALA A 52 2.34 -7.41 -3.31
CA ALA A 52 1.42 -6.29 -3.42
C ALA A 52 2.08 -5.08 -4.06
N VAL A 53 1.26 -4.15 -4.55
CA VAL A 53 1.63 -2.77 -4.92
C VAL A 53 0.65 -1.79 -4.27
N VAL A 54 1.16 -0.63 -3.85
CA VAL A 54 0.36 0.47 -3.29
C VAL A 54 0.39 1.62 -4.27
N VAL A 55 -0.71 1.82 -5.01
CA VAL A 55 -0.75 2.72 -6.17
C VAL A 55 -1.62 3.93 -5.88
N GLN A 56 -1.05 5.14 -6.04
CA GLN A 56 -1.77 6.39 -5.82
C GLN A 56 -2.73 6.69 -6.96
N VAL A 57 -4.02 6.63 -6.67
CA VAL A 57 -5.11 6.79 -7.66
C VAL A 57 -5.97 8.03 -7.44
N ARG A 58 -5.77 8.73 -6.32
CA ARG A 58 -6.42 10.01 -5.99
C ARG A 58 -5.42 10.93 -5.29
N PRO A 59 -4.48 11.55 -6.04
CA PRO A 59 -3.41 12.35 -5.45
C PRO A 59 -3.83 13.75 -4.99
N THR A 60 -4.76 14.39 -5.71
CA THR A 60 -5.11 15.81 -5.53
C THR A 60 -6.59 16.10 -5.74
N ALA A 61 -7.48 15.39 -5.02
CA ALA A 61 -8.93 15.48 -5.15
C ALA A 61 -9.39 15.36 -6.63
N ASP A 62 -8.82 14.42 -7.30
CA ASP A 62 -8.99 14.08 -8.71
C ASP A 62 -8.95 12.54 -8.85
N ALA A 63 -9.34 12.00 -9.99
CA ALA A 63 -9.56 10.57 -10.14
C ALA A 63 -8.73 9.95 -11.28
N PHE A 64 -8.29 8.70 -11.07
CA PHE A 64 -7.69 7.82 -12.08
C PHE A 64 -8.74 6.83 -12.65
N TRP A 65 -10.01 7.15 -12.52
CA TRP A 65 -11.14 6.39 -13.05
C TRP A 65 -12.26 7.34 -13.47
N PRO A 66 -13.21 6.93 -14.33
CA PRO A 66 -14.35 7.77 -14.71
C PRO A 66 -15.27 7.97 -13.49
N SER A 67 -14.91 8.94 -12.65
CA SER A 67 -15.63 9.30 -11.43
C SER A 67 -16.82 10.22 -11.74
N GLY A 68 -17.95 10.01 -11.09
CA GLY A 68 -19.07 10.93 -11.09
C GLY A 68 -18.94 12.09 -10.08
N TYR A 69 -17.87 12.10 -9.28
CA TYR A 69 -17.68 13.04 -8.17
C TYR A 69 -16.56 14.04 -8.39
N GLU A 70 -15.45 13.60 -8.99
CA GLU A 70 -14.23 14.38 -9.16
C GLU A 70 -13.71 14.32 -10.58
N PRO A 71 -13.02 15.37 -11.06
CA PRO A 71 -12.49 15.42 -12.42
C PRO A 71 -11.33 14.44 -12.60
N TRP A 72 -10.97 14.16 -13.86
CA TRP A 72 -9.77 13.43 -14.21
C TRP A 72 -8.49 14.11 -13.71
N SER A 73 -7.55 13.32 -13.24
CA SER A 73 -6.26 13.82 -12.78
C SER A 73 -5.39 14.38 -13.91
N GLU A 74 -4.77 15.54 -13.67
CA GLU A 74 -3.81 16.14 -14.59
C GLU A 74 -2.56 15.25 -14.79
N TYR A 75 -2.26 14.36 -13.87
CA TYR A 75 -1.09 13.48 -13.97
C TYR A 75 -1.24 12.42 -15.07
N LEU A 76 -2.44 12.16 -15.55
CA LEU A 76 -2.70 11.26 -16.68
C LEU A 76 -2.44 11.90 -18.05
N THR A 77 -2.76 13.19 -18.20
CA THR A 77 -2.80 13.85 -19.50
C THR A 77 -1.95 15.13 -19.57
N GLY A 78 -1.61 15.72 -18.43
CA GLY A 78 -1.03 17.06 -18.33
C GLY A 78 -2.05 18.18 -18.19
N VAL A 79 -3.36 17.87 -18.29
CA VAL A 79 -4.45 18.84 -18.22
C VAL A 79 -5.50 18.38 -17.22
N ARG A 80 -5.84 19.25 -16.28
CA ARG A 80 -6.86 18.99 -15.24
C ARG A 80 -8.23 18.75 -15.87
N GLY A 81 -8.89 17.67 -15.48
CA GLY A 81 -10.22 17.30 -15.94
C GLY A 81 -10.27 16.70 -17.35
N GLN A 82 -9.15 16.59 -18.03
CA GLN A 82 -9.12 15.99 -19.37
C GLN A 82 -9.25 14.47 -19.29
N ASP A 83 -10.26 13.91 -19.96
CA ASP A 83 -10.44 12.48 -20.11
C ASP A 83 -9.22 11.85 -20.81
N PRO A 84 -8.56 10.85 -20.19
CA PRO A 84 -7.44 10.14 -20.81
C PRO A 84 -7.83 9.24 -21.98
N GLY A 85 -9.12 8.99 -22.20
CA GLY A 85 -9.66 8.12 -23.25
C GLY A 85 -9.66 6.62 -22.89
N TRP A 86 -9.46 6.27 -21.62
CA TRP A 86 -9.47 4.89 -21.11
C TRP A 86 -9.72 4.87 -19.59
N ASP A 87 -9.89 3.69 -19.02
CA ASP A 87 -10.05 3.51 -17.58
C ASP A 87 -8.73 3.01 -16.95
N PRO A 88 -7.88 3.92 -16.42
CA PRO A 88 -6.62 3.54 -15.79
C PRO A 88 -6.81 2.59 -14.62
N LEU A 89 -7.75 2.85 -13.71
CA LEU A 89 -7.91 2.05 -12.49
C LEU A 89 -8.32 0.61 -12.80
N ALA A 90 -9.21 0.39 -13.77
CA ALA A 90 -9.57 -0.94 -14.22
C ALA A 90 -8.35 -1.72 -14.73
N PHE A 91 -7.51 -1.06 -15.52
CA PHE A 91 -6.29 -1.64 -16.06
C PHE A 91 -5.26 -1.96 -14.95
N LEU A 92 -5.02 -1.03 -14.03
CA LEU A 92 -4.06 -1.19 -12.92
C LEU A 92 -4.41 -2.40 -12.05
N VAL A 93 -5.69 -2.52 -11.67
CA VAL A 93 -6.19 -3.66 -10.88
C VAL A 93 -6.02 -4.97 -11.64
N ALA A 94 -6.47 -5.02 -12.91
CA ALA A 94 -6.41 -6.24 -13.72
C ALA A 94 -4.97 -6.74 -13.95
N GLU A 95 -4.03 -5.82 -14.27
CA GLU A 95 -2.62 -6.16 -14.49
C GLU A 95 -1.92 -6.65 -13.22
N SER A 96 -2.24 -6.04 -12.06
CA SER A 96 -1.71 -6.46 -10.76
C SER A 96 -2.21 -7.87 -10.41
N HIS A 97 -3.51 -8.10 -10.51
CA HIS A 97 -4.10 -9.41 -10.24
C HIS A 97 -3.59 -10.49 -11.18
N ARG A 98 -3.39 -10.18 -12.47
CA ARG A 98 -2.83 -11.15 -13.43
C ARG A 98 -1.45 -11.65 -13.00
N ARG A 99 -0.67 -10.83 -12.29
CA ARG A 99 0.63 -11.18 -11.72
C ARG A 99 0.57 -11.70 -10.28
N ASN A 100 -0.64 -11.94 -9.78
CA ASN A 100 -0.89 -12.37 -8.41
C ASN A 100 -0.37 -11.40 -7.34
N LEU A 101 -0.47 -10.09 -7.61
CA LEU A 101 -0.17 -9.00 -6.69
C LEU A 101 -1.46 -8.42 -6.14
N GLU A 102 -1.55 -8.18 -4.83
CA GLU A 102 -2.63 -7.35 -4.27
C GLU A 102 -2.48 -5.91 -4.80
N PHE A 103 -3.62 -5.29 -5.07
CA PHE A 103 -3.72 -3.88 -5.46
C PHE A 103 -4.29 -3.06 -4.31
N HIS A 104 -3.42 -2.29 -3.65
CA HIS A 104 -3.81 -1.35 -2.60
C HIS A 104 -4.00 0.03 -3.24
N ALA A 105 -5.24 0.49 -3.32
CA ALA A 105 -5.57 1.80 -3.89
C ALA A 105 -5.25 2.90 -2.86
N TRP A 106 -4.33 3.80 -3.20
CA TRP A 106 -3.89 4.88 -2.34
C TRP A 106 -4.59 6.19 -2.70
N PHE A 107 -5.25 6.78 -1.70
CA PHE A 107 -6.01 8.03 -1.79
C PHE A 107 -5.45 9.07 -0.82
N ASN A 108 -5.31 10.32 -1.29
CA ASN A 108 -5.11 11.48 -0.43
C ASN A 108 -6.48 12.11 -0.13
N PRO A 109 -6.98 12.09 1.11
CA PRO A 109 -8.36 12.51 1.37
C PRO A 109 -8.59 14.02 1.18
N TYR A 110 -7.68 14.89 1.63
CA TYR A 110 -7.95 16.32 1.73
C TYR A 110 -7.10 17.23 0.84
N ARG A 111 -5.97 16.77 0.30
CA ARG A 111 -5.15 17.61 -0.60
C ARG A 111 -5.84 17.81 -1.94
N ILE A 112 -6.05 19.08 -2.36
CA ILE A 112 -6.70 19.44 -3.63
C ILE A 112 -5.66 19.80 -4.71
N SER A 113 -4.54 20.42 -4.35
CA SER A 113 -3.52 20.79 -5.33
C SER A 113 -2.10 20.64 -4.80
N MET A 114 -1.15 20.55 -5.70
CA MET A 114 0.27 20.83 -5.44
C MET A 114 0.54 22.32 -5.66
N PRO A 115 1.73 22.85 -5.23
CA PRO A 115 2.11 24.23 -5.51
C PRO A 115 2.04 24.52 -7.00
N ALA A 116 1.50 25.69 -7.36
CA ALA A 116 1.44 26.10 -8.75
C ALA A 116 2.86 26.32 -9.32
N PRO A 117 3.10 25.99 -10.60
CA PRO A 117 4.37 26.29 -11.26
C PRO A 117 4.74 27.77 -11.17
N GLY A 118 6.04 28.07 -11.06
CA GLY A 118 6.53 29.47 -11.03
C GLY A 118 6.24 30.21 -9.72
N GLY A 119 5.79 29.51 -8.67
CA GLY A 119 5.52 30.12 -7.36
C GLY A 119 4.23 30.94 -7.29
N ALA A 120 3.32 30.83 -8.28
CA ALA A 120 2.00 31.39 -8.19
C ALA A 120 1.25 30.83 -6.97
N GLY A 121 0.47 31.68 -6.29
CA GLY A 121 -0.35 31.27 -5.16
C GLY A 121 -1.46 30.27 -5.55
N ALA A 122 -1.95 29.52 -4.59
CA ALA A 122 -3.07 28.60 -4.79
C ALA A 122 -4.35 29.38 -5.08
N ASP A 123 -5.07 28.98 -6.14
CA ASP A 123 -6.33 29.60 -6.58
C ASP A 123 -7.31 28.52 -7.04
N LEU A 124 -8.55 28.58 -6.55
CA LEU A 124 -9.64 27.70 -6.99
C LEU A 124 -9.90 27.80 -8.51
N ALA A 125 -9.66 28.96 -9.12
CA ALA A 125 -9.83 29.15 -10.56
C ALA A 125 -8.86 28.30 -11.41
N GLN A 126 -7.78 27.81 -10.82
CA GLN A 126 -6.82 26.92 -11.48
C GLN A 126 -7.30 25.45 -11.55
N LEU A 127 -8.33 25.10 -10.81
CA LEU A 127 -8.94 23.77 -10.84
C LEU A 127 -9.83 23.62 -12.09
N ALA A 128 -10.14 22.38 -12.46
CA ALA A 128 -11.11 22.09 -13.50
C ALA A 128 -12.46 22.80 -13.21
N PRO A 129 -13.20 23.30 -14.22
CA PRO A 129 -14.43 24.05 -14.01
C PRO A 129 -15.49 23.30 -13.20
N ASP A 130 -15.53 21.98 -13.34
CA ASP A 130 -16.46 21.08 -12.66
C ASP A 130 -15.95 20.56 -11.32
N HIS A 131 -14.76 20.99 -10.88
CA HIS A 131 -14.18 20.52 -9.62
C HIS A 131 -15.08 20.92 -8.41
N PRO A 132 -15.38 20.01 -7.47
CA PRO A 132 -16.27 20.27 -6.34
C PRO A 132 -15.86 21.49 -5.51
N ALA A 133 -14.55 21.68 -5.25
CA ALA A 133 -14.08 22.86 -4.52
C ALA A 133 -14.33 24.20 -5.24
N ARG A 134 -14.43 24.22 -6.59
CA ARG A 134 -14.87 25.41 -7.33
C ARG A 134 -16.36 25.68 -7.18
N ARG A 135 -17.16 24.62 -7.13
CA ARG A 135 -18.62 24.71 -6.94
C ARG A 135 -19.01 25.07 -5.51
N HIS A 136 -18.16 24.64 -4.55
CA HIS A 136 -18.33 24.87 -3.10
C HIS A 136 -17.07 25.52 -2.51
N PRO A 137 -16.81 26.83 -2.76
CA PRO A 137 -15.58 27.49 -2.31
C PRO A 137 -15.37 27.43 -0.79
N GLY A 138 -16.44 27.39 0.01
CA GLY A 138 -16.39 27.24 1.47
C GLY A 138 -15.96 25.87 1.96
N TRP A 139 -15.73 24.89 1.06
CA TRP A 139 -15.21 23.57 1.41
C TRP A 139 -13.69 23.52 1.45
N ALA A 140 -13.00 24.56 0.98
CA ALA A 140 -11.56 24.55 0.77
C ALA A 140 -10.89 25.80 1.31
N PHE A 141 -9.62 25.64 1.67
CA PHE A 141 -8.74 26.75 2.02
C PHE A 141 -7.37 26.62 1.33
N ALA A 142 -6.67 27.75 1.21
CA ALA A 142 -5.27 27.79 0.79
C ALA A 142 -4.35 27.75 2.01
N TYR A 143 -3.29 26.91 1.95
CA TYR A 143 -2.28 26.87 3.01
C TYR A 143 -0.87 26.57 2.44
N PRO A 144 0.16 27.39 2.78
CA PRO A 144 0.02 28.71 3.40
C PRO A 144 -0.98 29.59 2.64
N PRO A 145 -1.31 30.81 3.11
CA PRO A 145 -2.33 31.65 2.48
C PRO A 145 -2.13 31.84 0.97
N ALA A 146 -3.21 32.03 0.23
CA ALA A 146 -3.19 32.34 -1.18
C ALA A 146 -2.27 33.54 -1.46
N GLY A 147 -1.46 33.48 -2.52
CA GLY A 147 -0.45 34.48 -2.84
C GLY A 147 0.92 34.26 -2.16
N VAL A 148 1.02 33.34 -1.21
CA VAL A 148 2.31 32.89 -0.68
C VAL A 148 2.89 31.80 -1.57
N ALA A 149 4.17 31.91 -1.90
CA ALA A 149 4.87 30.88 -2.68
C ALA A 149 4.78 29.49 -2.01
N GLY A 150 4.47 28.49 -2.78
CA GLY A 150 4.29 27.11 -2.27
C GLY A 150 2.93 26.82 -1.66
N SER A 151 1.98 27.78 -1.66
CA SER A 151 0.62 27.53 -1.19
C SER A 151 -0.08 26.45 -2.03
N ARG A 152 -0.96 25.69 -1.35
CA ARG A 152 -1.74 24.58 -1.90
C ARG A 152 -3.18 24.71 -1.44
N LEU A 153 -4.08 24.11 -2.19
CA LEU A 153 -5.47 23.99 -1.78
C LEU A 153 -5.68 22.69 -1.02
N TYR A 154 -6.48 22.77 0.02
CA TYR A 154 -6.93 21.63 0.83
C TYR A 154 -8.45 21.72 1.05
N TYR A 155 -9.12 20.60 1.06
CA TYR A 155 -10.43 20.51 1.66
C TYR A 155 -10.32 20.76 3.17
N ASP A 156 -11.32 21.41 3.77
CA ASP A 156 -11.39 21.65 5.21
C ASP A 156 -11.95 20.41 5.93
N PRO A 157 -11.11 19.68 6.70
CA PRO A 157 -11.56 18.47 7.41
C PRO A 157 -12.63 18.74 8.47
N GLY A 158 -12.76 20.00 8.91
CA GLY A 158 -13.74 20.42 9.89
C GLY A 158 -15.17 20.58 9.35
N VAL A 159 -15.33 20.66 8.02
CA VAL A 159 -16.63 20.77 7.36
C VAL A 159 -17.26 19.36 7.23
N PRO A 160 -18.40 19.07 7.87
CA PRO A 160 -19.02 17.74 7.82
C PRO A 160 -19.35 17.26 6.41
N GLU A 161 -19.83 18.16 5.56
CA GLU A 161 -20.19 17.87 4.18
C GLU A 161 -18.96 17.47 3.35
N VAL A 162 -17.80 18.06 3.64
CA VAL A 162 -16.52 17.67 3.00
C VAL A 162 -16.14 16.24 3.37
N ARG A 163 -16.25 15.88 4.64
CA ARG A 163 -15.94 14.52 5.11
C ARG A 163 -16.85 13.49 4.43
N GLU A 164 -18.14 13.76 4.33
CA GLU A 164 -19.09 12.89 3.64
C GLU A 164 -18.79 12.78 2.14
N PHE A 165 -18.50 13.92 1.49
CA PHE A 165 -18.16 13.98 0.07
C PHE A 165 -16.90 13.17 -0.26
N VAL A 166 -15.82 13.38 0.50
CA VAL A 166 -14.54 12.69 0.28
C VAL A 166 -14.69 11.17 0.42
N GLN A 167 -15.43 10.74 1.45
CA GLN A 167 -15.72 9.32 1.62
C GLN A 167 -16.52 8.76 0.46
N THR A 168 -17.52 9.50 -0.02
CA THR A 168 -18.37 9.08 -1.14
C THR A 168 -17.57 8.97 -2.45
N ALA A 169 -16.69 9.93 -2.72
CA ALA A 169 -15.81 9.90 -3.88
C ALA A 169 -14.85 8.69 -3.86
N ILE A 170 -14.28 8.37 -2.69
CA ILE A 170 -13.42 7.19 -2.53
C ILE A 170 -14.23 5.90 -2.65
N MET A 171 -15.42 5.84 -2.05
CA MET A 171 -16.29 4.66 -2.12
C MET A 171 -16.82 4.38 -3.53
N ASP A 172 -16.86 5.36 -4.44
CA ASP A 172 -17.14 5.13 -5.86
C ASP A 172 -16.11 4.17 -6.46
N ALA A 173 -14.81 4.41 -6.24
CA ALA A 173 -13.76 3.49 -6.68
C ALA A 173 -13.85 2.12 -5.97
N VAL A 174 -13.99 2.11 -4.65
CA VAL A 174 -14.07 0.86 -3.86
C VAL A 174 -15.23 -0.02 -4.30
N SER A 175 -16.38 0.56 -4.60
CA SER A 175 -17.58 -0.19 -4.99
C SER A 175 -17.45 -0.79 -6.39
N ARG A 176 -16.85 -0.06 -7.32
CA ARG A 176 -16.80 -0.43 -8.75
C ARG A 176 -15.63 -1.32 -9.12
N TYR A 177 -14.49 -1.17 -8.44
CA TYR A 177 -13.26 -1.90 -8.79
C TYR A 177 -12.90 -2.97 -7.76
N ASP A 178 -12.23 -4.01 -8.21
CA ASP A 178 -11.82 -5.15 -7.37
C ASP A 178 -10.50 -4.87 -6.63
N VAL A 179 -10.46 -3.74 -5.89
CA VAL A 179 -9.31 -3.41 -5.06
C VAL A 179 -9.21 -4.34 -3.85
N ASP A 180 -7.97 -4.64 -3.42
CA ASP A 180 -7.73 -5.49 -2.25
C ASP A 180 -7.65 -4.67 -0.96
N ALA A 181 -7.25 -3.40 -1.08
CA ALA A 181 -7.19 -2.47 0.05
C ALA A 181 -7.44 -1.01 -0.37
N VAL A 182 -7.92 -0.23 0.60
CA VAL A 182 -7.85 1.24 0.62
C VAL A 182 -6.65 1.63 1.47
N HIS A 183 -5.84 2.55 0.98
CA HIS A 183 -4.65 3.05 1.67
C HIS A 183 -4.68 4.58 1.72
N PHE A 184 -4.51 5.14 2.93
CA PHE A 184 -4.24 6.56 3.13
C PHE A 184 -2.77 6.74 3.52
N ASP A 185 -2.18 7.86 3.13
CA ASP A 185 -0.85 8.26 3.57
C ASP A 185 -0.90 9.12 4.85
N ASP A 186 -0.05 10.13 4.95
CA ASP A 186 0.10 10.99 6.10
C ASP A 186 -0.44 12.41 5.88
N TYR A 187 -1.11 12.68 4.74
CA TYR A 187 -1.63 14.01 4.39
C TYR A 187 -3.09 14.18 4.85
N PHE A 188 -3.28 14.55 6.14
CA PHE A 188 -4.59 14.91 6.70
C PHE A 188 -4.73 16.44 6.80
N TYR A 189 -4.42 17.05 7.94
CA TYR A 189 -4.19 18.49 7.98
C TYR A 189 -2.86 18.83 7.30
N PRO A 190 -2.69 20.07 6.76
CA PRO A 190 -1.45 20.47 6.11
C PRO A 190 -0.24 20.41 7.05
N TYR A 191 0.94 20.10 6.48
CA TYR A 191 2.19 20.27 7.22
C TYR A 191 2.42 21.74 7.56
N PRO A 192 2.99 22.05 8.74
CA PRO A 192 3.32 23.42 9.11
C PRO A 192 4.16 24.12 8.04
N SER A 193 3.86 25.38 7.76
CA SER A 193 4.60 26.23 6.86
C SER A 193 4.92 27.55 7.57
N GLY A 194 6.17 27.72 8.02
CA GLY A 194 6.57 28.88 8.81
C GLY A 194 5.65 29.10 10.03
N SER A 195 5.21 30.33 10.23
CA SER A 195 4.29 30.71 11.33
C SER A 195 2.82 30.72 10.92
N TYR A 196 2.47 30.33 9.70
CA TYR A 196 1.09 30.34 9.24
C TYR A 196 0.24 29.35 10.02
N GLN A 197 -1.00 29.74 10.31
CA GLN A 197 -1.99 28.90 10.94
C GLN A 197 -2.96 28.36 9.88
N VAL A 198 -3.51 27.17 10.11
CA VAL A 198 -4.61 26.65 9.30
C VAL A 198 -5.83 27.56 9.50
N PRO A 199 -6.43 28.07 8.40
CA PRO A 199 -7.49 29.11 8.49
C PRO A 199 -8.88 28.47 8.72
N ASP A 200 -9.05 27.75 9.82
CA ASP A 200 -10.28 27.04 10.19
C ASP A 200 -11.07 27.69 11.34
N ASP A 201 -10.86 29.01 11.60
CA ASP A 201 -11.56 29.73 12.68
C ASP A 201 -13.08 29.70 12.52
N ALA A 202 -13.56 30.00 11.31
CA ALA A 202 -14.99 30.01 11.00
C ALA A 202 -15.59 28.60 11.06
N THR A 203 -14.86 27.61 10.59
CA THR A 203 -15.27 26.20 10.63
C THR A 203 -15.34 25.70 12.06
N PHE A 204 -14.34 26.02 12.88
CA PHE A 204 -14.36 25.68 14.31
C PHE A 204 -15.56 26.35 15.03
N ALA A 205 -15.79 27.63 14.77
CA ALA A 205 -16.94 28.33 15.37
C ALA A 205 -18.28 27.68 15.00
N ALA A 206 -18.42 27.21 13.76
CA ALA A 206 -19.67 26.59 13.29
C ALA A 206 -19.82 25.12 13.70
N TYR A 207 -18.73 24.34 13.78
CA TYR A 207 -18.77 22.86 13.88
C TYR A 207 -17.92 22.30 15.03
N HIS A 208 -17.70 23.05 16.11
CA HIS A 208 -16.84 22.62 17.23
C HIS A 208 -17.37 21.43 18.02
N ARG A 209 -18.63 21.03 17.86
CA ARG A 209 -19.24 19.85 18.53
C ARG A 209 -19.00 19.78 20.05
N GLY A 210 -18.92 20.96 20.70
CA GLY A 210 -18.66 21.07 22.16
C GLY A 210 -17.18 21.08 22.55
N PHE A 211 -16.25 20.91 21.59
CA PHE A 211 -14.82 21.08 21.87
C PHE A 211 -14.48 22.54 22.17
N THR A 212 -13.66 22.76 23.19
CA THR A 212 -13.06 24.06 23.53
C THR A 212 -11.58 24.12 23.07
N ASP A 213 -10.92 22.96 22.93
CA ASP A 213 -9.59 22.85 22.39
C ASP A 213 -9.64 22.51 20.87
N ARG A 214 -9.13 23.46 20.08
CA ARG A 214 -9.10 23.32 18.62
C ARG A 214 -8.25 22.14 18.15
N ALA A 215 -7.13 21.86 18.82
CA ALA A 215 -6.26 20.75 18.43
C ALA A 215 -6.96 19.40 18.66
N ALA A 216 -7.70 19.26 19.75
CA ALA A 216 -8.52 18.08 20.00
C ALA A 216 -9.65 17.93 18.96
N TRP A 217 -10.31 19.05 18.61
CA TRP A 217 -11.35 19.06 17.57
C TRP A 217 -10.79 18.67 16.18
N ARG A 218 -9.61 19.16 15.81
CA ARG A 218 -8.96 18.77 14.56
C ARG A 218 -8.65 17.27 14.52
N ARG A 219 -8.14 16.70 15.61
CA ARG A 219 -7.91 15.25 15.73
C ARG A 219 -9.22 14.47 15.60
N ASP A 220 -10.28 14.93 16.27
CA ASP A 220 -11.59 14.29 16.17
C ASP A 220 -12.16 14.32 14.75
N ASN A 221 -11.91 15.37 13.95
CA ASN A 221 -12.30 15.42 12.55
C ASN A 221 -11.63 14.30 11.71
N ILE A 222 -10.35 14.04 11.99
CA ILE A 222 -9.63 12.95 11.29
C ILE A 222 -10.03 11.59 11.84
N ASP A 223 -10.22 11.46 13.14
CA ASP A 223 -10.71 10.22 13.77
C ASP A 223 -12.06 9.80 13.18
N LEU A 224 -12.98 10.75 12.99
CA LEU A 224 -14.27 10.48 12.33
C LEU A 224 -14.08 10.01 10.89
N LEU A 225 -13.20 10.63 10.12
CA LEU A 225 -12.91 10.17 8.76
C LEU A 225 -12.45 8.71 8.75
N ILE A 226 -11.48 8.36 9.61
CA ILE A 226 -10.89 7.02 9.65
C ILE A 226 -11.93 5.98 10.08
N GLN A 227 -12.68 6.27 11.15
CA GLN A 227 -13.69 5.36 11.67
C GLN A 227 -14.84 5.13 10.68
N GLU A 228 -15.38 6.22 10.13
CA GLU A 228 -16.49 6.16 9.16
C GLU A 228 -16.05 5.47 7.87
N MET A 229 -14.86 5.78 7.36
CA MET A 229 -14.30 5.16 6.14
C MET A 229 -14.15 3.65 6.31
N GLY A 230 -13.54 3.21 7.43
CA GLY A 230 -13.42 1.79 7.75
C GLY A 230 -14.79 1.09 7.79
N THR A 231 -15.78 1.72 8.41
CA THR A 231 -17.15 1.22 8.48
C THR A 231 -17.79 1.10 7.09
N ARG A 232 -17.67 2.12 6.24
CA ARG A 232 -18.23 2.13 4.87
C ARG A 232 -17.58 1.08 3.98
N ILE A 233 -16.25 0.92 4.06
CA ILE A 233 -15.52 -0.12 3.32
C ILE A 233 -16.06 -1.51 3.71
N LYS A 234 -16.15 -1.81 5.00
CA LYS A 234 -16.60 -3.11 5.49
C LYS A 234 -18.06 -3.40 5.17
N ALA A 235 -18.91 -2.37 5.18
CA ALA A 235 -20.30 -2.50 4.77
C ALA A 235 -20.46 -2.85 3.27
N ALA A 236 -19.64 -2.27 2.40
CA ALA A 236 -19.69 -2.50 0.96
C ALA A 236 -18.96 -3.78 0.53
N LYS A 237 -17.72 -3.96 1.00
CA LYS A 237 -16.82 -5.07 0.66
C LYS A 237 -16.04 -5.50 1.90
N PRO A 238 -16.60 -6.37 2.75
CA PRO A 238 -16.04 -6.68 4.07
C PRO A 238 -14.63 -7.31 4.04
N TRP A 239 -14.20 -7.82 2.87
CA TRP A 239 -12.87 -8.38 2.66
C TRP A 239 -11.82 -7.33 2.25
N VAL A 240 -12.21 -6.12 1.85
CA VAL A 240 -11.27 -5.05 1.46
C VAL A 240 -10.61 -4.51 2.72
N LYS A 241 -9.29 -4.51 2.72
CA LYS A 241 -8.47 -4.01 3.82
C LYS A 241 -8.49 -2.48 3.86
N PHE A 242 -8.33 -1.90 5.03
CA PHE A 242 -8.12 -0.46 5.19
C PHE A 242 -6.84 -0.21 5.98
N GLY A 243 -5.93 0.58 5.45
CA GLY A 243 -4.66 0.88 6.10
C GLY A 243 -4.20 2.31 5.90
N VAL A 244 -3.26 2.72 6.74
CA VAL A 244 -2.69 4.07 6.75
C VAL A 244 -1.17 4.00 6.86
N SER A 245 -0.45 4.86 6.13
CA SER A 245 0.99 5.06 6.28
C SER A 245 1.30 6.42 6.92
N PRO A 246 1.25 6.50 8.26
CA PRO A 246 1.46 7.75 8.98
C PRO A 246 2.94 8.10 9.13
N PHE A 247 3.24 9.28 9.72
CA PHE A 247 4.56 9.58 10.24
C PHE A 247 5.08 8.44 11.13
N GLY A 248 6.38 8.21 11.10
CA GLY A 248 7.04 7.22 11.95
C GLY A 248 6.95 7.56 13.44
N ILE A 249 6.77 8.81 13.81
CA ILE A 249 6.60 9.28 15.20
C ILE A 249 5.16 9.68 15.43
N TRP A 250 4.47 8.98 16.36
CA TRP A 250 3.17 9.40 16.84
C TRP A 250 3.31 10.63 17.75
N ARG A 251 4.01 10.50 18.87
CA ARG A 251 4.45 11.56 19.79
C ARG A 251 5.82 11.23 20.37
N ASN A 252 6.57 12.25 20.76
CA ASN A 252 7.81 12.10 21.49
C ASN A 252 7.53 11.82 22.97
N ALA A 253 8.37 11.05 23.65
CA ALA A 253 8.23 10.74 25.08
C ALA A 253 8.27 12.00 25.97
N SER A 254 8.88 13.09 25.49
CA SER A 254 8.86 14.39 26.16
C SER A 254 7.50 15.10 26.13
N ALA A 255 6.63 14.75 25.16
CA ALA A 255 5.29 15.32 25.00
C ALA A 255 4.20 14.41 25.59
N ASP A 256 4.44 13.11 25.63
CA ASP A 256 3.50 12.10 26.11
C ASP A 256 4.25 10.88 26.65
N PRO A 257 3.94 10.37 27.86
CA PRO A 257 4.64 9.22 28.44
C PRO A 257 4.50 7.92 27.60
N ASP A 258 3.46 7.82 26.77
CA ASP A 258 3.27 6.73 25.82
C ASP A 258 4.00 6.95 24.47
N GLY A 259 4.68 8.10 24.32
CA GLY A 259 5.43 8.46 23.11
C GLY A 259 6.72 7.65 22.92
N SER A 260 7.33 7.80 21.76
CA SER A 260 8.62 7.19 21.45
C SER A 260 9.78 8.08 21.96
N ASP A 261 10.93 7.44 22.23
CA ASP A 261 12.18 8.13 22.60
C ASP A 261 12.80 8.81 21.36
N THR A 262 12.21 9.94 21.00
CA THR A 262 12.52 10.73 19.80
C THR A 262 12.32 12.21 20.07
N THR A 263 12.78 13.06 19.12
CA THR A 263 12.59 14.52 19.15
C THR A 263 12.12 15.08 17.79
N GLY A 264 11.65 14.20 16.90
CA GLY A 264 11.20 14.58 15.55
C GLY A 264 9.75 15.02 15.48
N SER A 265 9.27 15.23 14.25
CA SER A 265 7.91 15.66 13.95
C SER A 265 6.86 14.59 14.32
N GLN A 266 5.84 15.01 15.04
CA GLN A 266 4.80 14.16 15.64
C GLN A 266 3.51 14.20 14.84
N SER A 267 2.96 13.07 14.43
CA SER A 267 1.70 13.02 13.67
C SER A 267 0.50 13.57 14.44
N TYR A 268 0.44 13.29 15.74
CA TYR A 268 -0.64 13.71 16.64
C TYR A 268 -0.78 15.24 16.73
N ASP A 269 0.35 15.94 16.84
CA ASP A 269 0.35 17.39 17.09
C ASP A 269 0.39 18.19 15.77
N ILE A 270 1.11 17.69 14.75
CA ILE A 270 1.41 18.46 13.52
C ILE A 270 0.30 18.35 12.50
N ILE A 271 -0.19 17.13 12.24
CA ILE A 271 -1.19 16.86 11.21
C ILE A 271 -2.52 16.34 11.79
N SER A 272 -2.67 16.43 13.11
CA SER A 272 -3.86 16.03 13.87
C SER A 272 -4.24 14.55 13.64
N ALA A 273 -3.24 13.67 13.51
CA ALA A 273 -3.43 12.25 13.25
C ALA A 273 -3.10 11.41 14.50
N ASP A 274 -4.13 10.97 15.23
CA ASP A 274 -3.97 10.08 16.38
C ASP A 274 -3.86 8.62 15.95
N THR A 275 -2.75 8.30 15.27
CA THR A 275 -2.52 6.99 14.65
C THR A 275 -2.46 5.85 15.66
N ARG A 276 -2.00 6.13 16.89
CA ARG A 276 -2.01 5.15 17.98
C ARG A 276 -3.45 4.81 18.40
N ARG A 277 -4.35 5.79 18.46
CA ARG A 277 -5.78 5.55 18.72
C ARG A 277 -6.41 4.68 17.65
N TRP A 278 -6.15 4.94 16.37
CA TRP A 278 -6.71 4.15 15.27
C TRP A 278 -6.31 2.68 15.35
N VAL A 279 -5.06 2.41 15.74
CA VAL A 279 -4.56 1.05 16.00
C VAL A 279 -5.25 0.43 17.21
N ARG A 280 -5.30 1.14 18.35
CA ARG A 280 -5.88 0.62 19.61
C ARG A 280 -7.38 0.39 19.53
N GLN A 281 -8.09 1.19 18.74
CA GLN A 281 -9.53 1.04 18.49
C GLN A 281 -9.81 0.10 17.30
N GLU A 282 -8.77 -0.40 16.62
CA GLU A 282 -8.88 -1.30 15.47
C GLU A 282 -9.77 -0.76 14.33
N TRP A 283 -9.71 0.57 14.09
CA TRP A 283 -10.44 1.22 13.01
C TRP A 283 -9.82 0.95 11.63
N ILE A 284 -8.58 0.48 11.61
CA ILE A 284 -7.80 0.10 10.44
C ILE A 284 -7.37 -1.36 10.53
N ASP A 285 -7.11 -1.99 9.40
CA ASP A 285 -6.64 -3.39 9.33
C ASP A 285 -5.11 -3.50 9.38
N TYR A 286 -4.42 -2.47 8.90
CA TYR A 286 -2.95 -2.42 8.94
C TYR A 286 -2.43 -0.99 9.03
N VAL A 287 -1.23 -0.84 9.56
CA VAL A 287 -0.49 0.41 9.64
C VAL A 287 0.90 0.26 9.03
N VAL A 288 1.35 1.30 8.30
CA VAL A 288 2.66 1.32 7.63
C VAL A 288 3.40 2.59 8.05
N PRO A 289 3.90 2.71 9.30
CA PRO A 289 4.63 3.90 9.71
C PRO A 289 5.86 4.11 8.81
N GLN A 290 6.07 5.35 8.39
CA GLN A 290 7.18 5.78 7.54
C GLN A 290 8.44 5.95 8.40
N LEU A 291 9.20 4.85 8.60
CA LEU A 291 10.41 4.87 9.42
C LEU A 291 11.63 5.26 8.56
N TYR A 292 11.65 6.51 8.14
CA TYR A 292 12.61 7.04 7.16
C TYR A 292 13.90 7.58 7.81
N TRP A 293 14.42 6.87 8.83
CA TRP A 293 15.67 7.16 9.52
C TRP A 293 16.59 5.94 9.49
N TYR A 294 17.90 6.18 9.56
CA TYR A 294 18.87 5.09 9.65
C TYR A 294 18.97 4.56 11.10
N ILE A 295 19.53 3.38 11.24
CA ILE A 295 19.83 2.79 12.55
C ILE A 295 20.93 3.63 13.21
N GLY A 296 20.65 4.17 14.40
CA GLY A 296 21.57 5.02 15.14
C GLY A 296 21.40 6.53 14.95
N GLN A 297 20.29 7.00 14.34
CA GLN A 297 20.03 8.44 14.13
C GLN A 297 19.55 9.20 15.39
N TYR A 298 19.63 8.58 16.55
CA TYR A 298 19.28 9.23 17.80
C TYR A 298 20.04 10.57 17.98
N PRO A 299 19.43 11.66 18.56
CA PRO A 299 18.11 11.63 19.25
C PRO A 299 16.90 11.98 18.39
N ALA A 300 17.05 12.44 17.15
CA ALA A 300 15.92 12.93 16.37
C ALA A 300 14.86 11.85 16.14
N ALA A 301 15.29 10.71 15.58
CA ALA A 301 14.51 9.50 15.46
C ALA A 301 15.42 8.36 15.01
N ASP A 302 15.49 7.29 15.76
CA ASP A 302 16.28 6.12 15.44
C ASP A 302 15.37 4.99 14.99
N TYR A 303 15.66 4.41 13.80
CA TYR A 303 14.91 3.27 13.30
C TYR A 303 14.84 2.15 14.33
N ALA A 304 15.95 1.85 15.02
CA ALA A 304 16.01 0.80 16.02
C ALA A 304 15.20 1.10 17.30
N ARG A 305 14.78 2.33 17.52
CA ARG A 305 13.89 2.72 18.62
C ARG A 305 12.43 2.75 18.20
N LEU A 306 12.15 3.11 16.95
CA LEU A 306 10.79 3.21 16.43
C LEU A 306 10.15 1.84 16.13
N VAL A 307 10.92 0.88 15.61
CA VAL A 307 10.39 -0.46 15.35
C VAL A 307 9.80 -1.12 16.60
N PRO A 308 10.53 -1.21 17.74
CA PRO A 308 9.94 -1.77 18.97
C PRO A 308 8.75 -0.97 19.50
N TRP A 309 8.75 0.35 19.37
CA TRP A 309 7.61 1.19 19.77
C TRP A 309 6.34 0.85 18.97
N TRP A 310 6.45 0.72 17.64
CA TRP A 310 5.33 0.32 16.80
C TRP A 310 4.91 -1.13 17.03
N ALA A 311 5.87 -2.05 17.23
CA ALA A 311 5.57 -3.43 17.60
C ALA A 311 4.76 -3.49 18.90
N GLN A 312 5.15 -2.71 19.92
CA GLN A 312 4.40 -2.59 21.18
C GLN A 312 3.02 -1.95 20.95
N THR A 313 2.91 -0.96 20.04
CA THR A 313 1.65 -0.28 19.75
C THR A 313 0.61 -1.22 19.15
N VAL A 314 0.99 -2.11 18.24
CA VAL A 314 0.04 -3.07 17.63
C VAL A 314 -0.20 -4.32 18.49
N ARG A 315 0.65 -4.60 19.47
CA ARG A 315 0.55 -5.82 20.30
C ARG A 315 -0.81 -5.90 21.00
N GLY A 316 -1.45 -7.08 20.88
CA GLY A 316 -2.76 -7.34 21.44
C GLY A 316 -3.94 -6.77 20.63
N THR A 317 -3.65 -6.20 19.45
CA THR A 317 -4.69 -5.79 18.47
C THR A 317 -4.65 -6.73 17.26
N ARG A 318 -5.66 -6.67 16.40
CA ARG A 318 -5.68 -7.37 15.12
C ARG A 318 -5.08 -6.55 13.96
N VAL A 319 -4.57 -5.33 14.23
CA VAL A 319 -3.95 -4.46 13.22
C VAL A 319 -2.56 -4.99 12.87
N GLN A 320 -2.33 -5.23 11.60
CA GLN A 320 -1.03 -5.68 11.11
C GLN A 320 -0.06 -4.51 10.95
N LEU A 321 1.19 -4.72 11.37
CA LEU A 321 2.28 -3.76 11.22
C LEU A 321 3.14 -4.12 10.01
N TYR A 322 3.24 -3.20 9.07
CA TYR A 322 4.24 -3.18 8.00
C TYR A 322 5.11 -1.95 8.18
N VAL A 323 6.37 -2.00 7.79
CA VAL A 323 7.28 -0.85 7.97
C VAL A 323 7.58 -0.20 6.62
N GLY A 324 7.38 1.12 6.54
CA GLY A 324 7.75 1.94 5.39
C GLY A 324 9.26 2.16 5.32
N GLN A 325 9.88 1.86 4.17
CA GLN A 325 11.31 1.96 3.92
C GLN A 325 11.64 3.13 3.01
N ALA A 326 12.75 3.85 3.32
CA ALA A 326 13.15 5.07 2.61
C ALA A 326 14.17 4.77 1.48
N ASP A 327 13.77 3.98 0.48
CA ASP A 327 14.66 3.65 -0.65
C ASP A 327 15.20 4.90 -1.36
N TYR A 328 14.43 5.99 -1.36
CA TYR A 328 14.83 7.26 -1.97
C TYR A 328 16.06 7.91 -1.34
N LYS A 329 16.39 7.55 -0.10
CA LYS A 329 17.57 8.07 0.61
C LYS A 329 18.85 7.30 0.28
N SER A 330 18.74 6.04 -0.09
CA SER A 330 19.89 5.20 -0.43
C SER A 330 20.72 5.81 -1.57
N GLY A 331 22.01 5.99 -1.33
CA GLY A 331 22.94 6.54 -2.31
C GLY A 331 22.77 8.04 -2.60
N ASP A 332 22.06 8.75 -1.74
CA ASP A 332 21.94 10.20 -1.83
C ASP A 332 22.63 10.87 -0.63
N PRO A 333 23.79 11.53 -0.83
CA PRO A 333 24.58 12.11 0.24
C PRO A 333 23.86 13.27 0.95
N THR A 334 22.82 13.86 0.37
CA THR A 334 22.06 14.94 1.00
C THR A 334 21.31 14.49 2.26
N TYR A 335 21.06 13.19 2.39
CA TYR A 335 20.45 12.59 3.58
C TYR A 335 21.46 12.10 4.63
N GLY A 336 22.75 12.29 4.40
CA GLY A 336 23.82 11.93 5.32
C GLY A 336 24.58 10.66 4.95
N THR A 337 25.75 10.47 5.62
CA THR A 337 26.72 9.42 5.25
C THR A 337 26.23 8.00 5.49
N TYR A 338 25.33 7.79 6.45
CA TYR A 338 24.76 6.47 6.72
C TYR A 338 23.96 5.92 5.54
N TRP A 339 23.27 6.79 4.77
CA TRP A 339 22.56 6.39 3.56
C TRP A 339 23.46 6.05 2.37
N MET A 340 24.77 6.28 2.51
CA MET A 340 25.79 5.80 1.57
C MET A 340 26.22 4.35 1.85
N ASN A 341 25.69 3.72 2.91
CA ASN A 341 25.86 2.29 3.19
C ASN A 341 24.85 1.47 2.37
N PRO A 342 25.27 0.61 1.43
CA PRO A 342 24.35 -0.21 0.64
C PRO A 342 23.60 -1.27 1.47
N GLN A 343 24.04 -1.55 2.70
CA GLN A 343 23.40 -2.53 3.59
C GLN A 343 22.34 -1.91 4.49
N GLU A 344 22.20 -0.59 4.58
CA GLU A 344 21.30 0.07 5.54
C GLU A 344 19.86 -0.47 5.45
N LEU A 345 19.27 -0.52 4.25
CA LEU A 345 17.93 -1.09 4.08
C LEU A 345 17.87 -2.60 4.41
N SER A 346 18.92 -3.36 4.11
CA SER A 346 19.02 -4.77 4.47
C SER A 346 19.11 -4.96 5.99
N ASP A 347 19.82 -4.07 6.69
CA ASP A 347 19.93 -4.07 8.15
C ASP A 347 18.59 -3.71 8.81
N HIS A 348 17.81 -2.79 8.23
CA HIS A 348 16.43 -2.51 8.63
C HIS A 348 15.58 -3.79 8.59
N LEU A 349 15.63 -4.53 7.48
CA LEU A 349 14.85 -5.76 7.33
C LEU A 349 15.33 -6.89 8.26
N THR A 350 16.63 -6.89 8.58
CA THR A 350 17.20 -7.81 9.59
C THR A 350 16.68 -7.49 10.98
N LEU A 351 16.69 -6.22 11.37
CA LEU A 351 16.13 -5.77 12.66
C LEU A 351 14.64 -6.09 12.77
N ASN A 352 13.87 -5.85 11.71
CA ASN A 352 12.43 -6.11 11.68
C ASN A 352 12.10 -7.58 12.00
N ARG A 353 12.95 -8.52 11.62
CA ARG A 353 12.75 -9.96 11.93
C ARG A 353 12.84 -10.29 13.43
N SER A 354 13.44 -9.43 14.23
CA SER A 354 13.50 -9.58 15.67
C SER A 354 12.18 -9.26 16.37
N TYR A 355 11.22 -8.70 15.64
CA TYR A 355 9.90 -8.31 16.14
C TYR A 355 8.80 -9.07 15.39
N PRO A 356 8.18 -10.08 16.01
CA PRO A 356 7.17 -10.93 15.36
C PRO A 356 5.92 -10.15 14.95
N GLU A 357 5.69 -8.98 15.51
CA GLU A 357 4.61 -8.07 15.15
C GLU A 357 4.84 -7.41 13.78
N VAL A 358 6.10 -7.31 13.31
CA VAL A 358 6.41 -6.74 11.99
C VAL A 358 6.20 -7.80 10.93
N LEU A 359 5.08 -7.69 10.21
CA LEU A 359 4.65 -8.66 9.22
C LEU A 359 5.05 -8.32 7.78
N GLY A 360 5.76 -7.23 7.57
CA GLY A 360 6.22 -6.87 6.24
C GLY A 360 6.82 -5.48 6.09
N ASN A 361 7.11 -5.12 4.83
CA ASN A 361 7.72 -3.85 4.47
C ASN A 361 7.08 -3.29 3.20
N VAL A 362 7.08 -1.96 3.09
CA VAL A 362 6.68 -1.23 1.89
C VAL A 362 7.79 -0.24 1.53
N HIS A 363 8.27 -0.26 0.30
CA HIS A 363 9.43 0.49 -0.19
C HIS A 363 9.01 1.77 -0.90
N PHE A 364 9.53 2.92 -0.50
CA PHE A 364 9.22 4.21 -1.13
C PHE A 364 10.41 4.74 -1.94
N SER A 365 10.30 4.81 -3.25
CA SER A 365 9.20 4.43 -4.10
C SER A 365 9.69 3.57 -5.28
N ALA A 366 8.80 3.19 -6.20
CA ALA A 366 9.11 2.28 -7.31
C ALA A 366 10.30 2.73 -8.16
N VAL A 367 10.44 4.04 -8.46
CA VAL A 367 11.55 4.58 -9.24
C VAL A 367 12.90 4.37 -8.54
N GLN A 368 12.96 4.50 -7.21
CA GLN A 368 14.19 4.28 -6.44
C GLN A 368 14.50 2.79 -6.27
N VAL A 369 13.48 1.96 -6.06
CA VAL A 369 13.62 0.50 -6.05
C VAL A 369 14.22 0.01 -7.37
N ARG A 370 13.74 0.55 -8.52
CA ARG A 370 14.30 0.22 -9.84
C ARG A 370 15.71 0.76 -10.07
N ALA A 371 16.00 1.94 -9.53
CA ALA A 371 17.29 2.58 -9.69
C ALA A 371 18.42 1.82 -8.98
N ASP A 372 18.09 1.06 -7.93
CA ASP A 372 19.03 0.22 -7.18
C ASP A 372 20.34 0.94 -6.84
N ARG A 373 20.23 2.17 -6.33
CA ARG A 373 21.41 2.99 -6.01
C ARG A 373 22.32 2.25 -5.03
N LEU A 374 23.61 2.22 -5.30
CA LEU A 374 24.64 1.48 -4.57
C LEU A 374 24.38 -0.05 -4.49
N GLY A 375 23.43 -0.59 -5.21
CA GLY A 375 23.01 -1.99 -5.08
C GLY A 375 22.19 -2.29 -3.81
N ALA A 376 21.59 -1.28 -3.19
CA ALA A 376 20.84 -1.44 -1.93
C ALA A 376 19.60 -2.31 -2.11
N THR A 377 18.85 -2.13 -3.21
CA THR A 377 17.72 -3.00 -3.57
C THR A 377 18.17 -4.44 -3.79
N SER A 378 19.25 -4.63 -4.57
CA SER A 378 19.84 -5.96 -4.81
C SER A 378 20.28 -6.63 -3.51
N ALA A 379 20.88 -5.87 -2.58
CA ALA A 379 21.34 -6.37 -1.29
C ALA A 379 20.17 -6.90 -0.43
N TYR A 380 19.14 -6.09 -0.19
CA TYR A 380 17.99 -6.59 0.61
C TYR A 380 17.19 -7.67 -0.12
N ALA A 381 17.07 -7.62 -1.44
CA ALA A 381 16.37 -8.64 -2.21
C ALA A 381 17.07 -10.01 -2.08
N ALA A 382 18.38 -10.05 -2.21
CA ALA A 382 19.16 -11.29 -2.03
C ALA A 382 19.06 -11.84 -0.60
N ALA A 383 19.18 -10.98 0.42
CA ALA A 383 19.18 -11.39 1.82
C ALA A 383 17.78 -11.74 2.37
N HIS A 384 16.72 -11.05 1.90
CA HIS A 384 15.40 -11.09 2.52
C HIS A 384 14.26 -11.53 1.60
N TYR A 385 14.40 -11.38 0.28
CA TYR A 385 13.33 -11.65 -0.70
C TYR A 385 13.75 -12.66 -1.77
N SER A 386 14.76 -13.49 -1.53
CA SER A 386 15.27 -14.46 -2.51
C SER A 386 14.25 -15.57 -2.86
N ARG A 387 13.10 -15.63 -2.18
CA ARG A 387 12.01 -16.59 -2.42
C ARG A 387 10.65 -15.91 -2.29
N PRO A 388 9.60 -16.45 -2.92
CA PRO A 388 8.24 -15.98 -2.74
C PRO A 388 7.80 -16.01 -1.26
N ALA A 389 6.86 -15.15 -0.90
CA ALA A 389 6.16 -15.19 0.38
C ALA A 389 4.66 -14.99 0.15
N LEU A 390 3.84 -15.61 0.99
CA LEU A 390 2.41 -15.34 1.03
C LEU A 390 2.14 -14.06 1.81
N VAL A 391 1.09 -13.35 1.45
CA VAL A 391 0.60 -12.23 2.28
C VAL A 391 0.12 -12.79 3.63
N PRO A 392 0.41 -12.12 4.75
CA PRO A 392 -0.12 -12.51 6.06
C PRO A 392 -1.66 -12.47 6.06
N PRO A 393 -2.35 -13.54 6.50
CA PRO A 393 -3.80 -13.53 6.56
C PRO A 393 -4.28 -12.60 7.67
N MET A 394 -5.47 -12.06 7.51
CA MET A 394 -6.18 -11.26 8.52
C MET A 394 -7.39 -12.05 9.03
N PRO A 395 -7.25 -12.78 10.16
CA PRO A 395 -8.30 -13.72 10.63
C PRO A 395 -9.64 -13.05 10.97
N HIS A 396 -9.65 -11.75 11.20
CA HIS A 396 -10.86 -10.98 11.47
C HIS A 396 -11.65 -10.63 10.20
N LEU A 397 -11.02 -10.70 9.02
CA LEU A 397 -11.73 -10.51 7.77
C LEU A 397 -12.53 -11.77 7.41
N PRO A 398 -13.72 -11.61 6.81
CA PRO A 398 -14.55 -12.74 6.48
C PRO A 398 -13.89 -13.65 5.46
N ALA A 399 -13.93 -14.95 5.71
CA ALA A 399 -13.38 -15.98 4.85
C ALA A 399 -14.32 -17.19 4.82
N LYS A 400 -14.22 -17.99 3.77
CA LYS A 400 -14.86 -19.30 3.68
C LYS A 400 -13.79 -20.35 3.43
N PRO A 401 -13.75 -21.45 4.19
CA PRO A 401 -12.80 -22.53 3.93
C PRO A 401 -12.91 -23.02 2.50
N LEU A 402 -11.78 -23.05 1.79
CA LEU A 402 -11.71 -23.59 0.43
C LEU A 402 -11.43 -25.09 0.47
N PRO A 403 -12.09 -25.88 -0.39
CA PRO A 403 -11.67 -27.25 -0.63
C PRO A 403 -10.25 -27.31 -1.19
N ARG A 404 -9.54 -28.39 -0.91
CA ARG A 404 -8.19 -28.61 -1.44
C ARG A 404 -8.20 -28.73 -2.97
N PRO A 405 -7.17 -28.21 -3.66
CA PRO A 405 -6.98 -28.48 -5.09
C PRO A 405 -6.57 -29.94 -5.32
N VAL A 406 -6.69 -30.44 -6.55
CA VAL A 406 -6.27 -31.79 -6.91
C VAL A 406 -5.18 -31.69 -7.98
N LEU A 407 -3.91 -31.89 -7.55
CA LEU A 407 -2.77 -31.97 -8.47
C LEU A 407 -2.88 -33.25 -9.31
N THR A 408 -3.24 -33.09 -10.59
CA THR A 408 -3.54 -34.22 -11.50
C THR A 408 -2.29 -34.75 -12.20
N ARG A 409 -1.35 -33.84 -12.54
CA ARG A 409 -0.14 -34.18 -13.28
C ARG A 409 1.03 -33.29 -12.87
N ALA A 410 2.21 -33.88 -12.82
CA ALA A 410 3.48 -33.19 -12.72
C ALA A 410 4.43 -33.87 -13.71
N GLU A 411 4.98 -33.13 -14.66
CA GLU A 411 5.80 -33.67 -15.75
C GLU A 411 6.97 -32.74 -16.08
N ARG A 412 8.10 -33.29 -16.46
CA ARG A 412 9.22 -32.52 -16.93
C ARG A 412 8.96 -31.97 -18.33
N THR A 413 9.44 -30.75 -18.57
CA THR A 413 9.45 -30.07 -19.86
C THR A 413 10.81 -29.43 -20.06
N ALA A 414 11.07 -28.89 -21.24
CA ALA A 414 12.29 -28.13 -21.51
C ALA A 414 12.44 -26.89 -20.55
N ASP A 415 11.33 -26.30 -20.15
CA ASP A 415 11.29 -25.06 -19.35
C ASP A 415 11.21 -25.33 -17.83
N GLY A 416 11.30 -26.60 -17.36
CA GLY A 416 11.19 -26.96 -15.96
C GLY A 416 10.20 -28.09 -15.70
N VAL A 417 9.42 -27.99 -14.60
CA VAL A 417 8.37 -28.97 -14.26
C VAL A 417 7.00 -28.35 -14.44
N ARG A 418 6.22 -28.88 -15.37
CA ARG A 418 4.83 -28.48 -15.59
C ARG A 418 3.89 -29.20 -14.61
N LEU A 419 3.14 -28.40 -13.87
CA LEU A 419 2.09 -28.86 -12.97
C LEU A 419 0.73 -28.58 -13.61
N ARG A 420 -0.18 -29.56 -13.50
CA ARG A 420 -1.58 -29.39 -13.89
C ARG A 420 -2.47 -29.83 -12.74
N TRP A 421 -3.49 -29.04 -12.45
CA TRP A 421 -4.40 -29.32 -11.34
C TRP A 421 -5.83 -28.92 -11.66
N ARG A 422 -6.74 -29.44 -10.85
CA ARG A 422 -8.13 -28.96 -10.80
C ARG A 422 -8.28 -28.12 -9.53
N GLY A 423 -8.64 -26.87 -9.71
CA GLY A 423 -9.05 -25.99 -8.62
C GLY A 423 -10.29 -26.49 -7.90
N PRO A 424 -10.57 -26.02 -6.67
CA PRO A 424 -11.84 -26.25 -6.02
C PRO A 424 -12.99 -25.76 -6.93
N ALA A 425 -14.18 -26.28 -6.70
CA ALA A 425 -15.36 -25.70 -7.34
C ALA A 425 -15.58 -24.30 -6.79
N ASP A 426 -15.98 -23.37 -7.65
CA ASP A 426 -16.30 -22.02 -7.23
C ASP A 426 -17.47 -22.07 -6.24
N GLY A 427 -17.25 -21.46 -5.09
CA GLY A 427 -18.30 -21.24 -4.09
C GLY A 427 -19.19 -20.06 -4.49
N LYS A 428 -20.27 -19.86 -3.73
CA LYS A 428 -21.12 -18.69 -3.92
C LYS A 428 -20.42 -17.42 -3.45
N GLY A 429 -20.20 -16.47 -4.36
CA GLY A 429 -19.63 -15.15 -4.12
C GLY A 429 -18.11 -15.13 -3.96
N PRO A 430 -17.54 -13.93 -3.83
CA PRO A 430 -16.09 -13.70 -3.91
C PRO A 430 -15.27 -14.36 -2.78
N LEU A 431 -15.89 -14.67 -1.65
CA LEU A 431 -15.22 -15.30 -0.50
C LEU A 431 -15.13 -16.84 -0.59
N GLY A 432 -15.88 -17.46 -1.51
CA GLY A 432 -15.91 -18.93 -1.68
C GLY A 432 -15.10 -19.41 -2.87
N THR A 433 -14.35 -18.54 -3.53
CA THR A 433 -13.61 -18.85 -4.76
C THR A 433 -12.10 -18.73 -4.50
N ALA A 434 -11.33 -19.68 -5.02
CA ALA A 434 -9.88 -19.60 -4.99
C ALA A 434 -9.40 -18.46 -5.92
N THR A 435 -8.64 -17.53 -5.38
CA THR A 435 -8.04 -16.43 -6.15
C THR A 435 -6.65 -16.77 -6.63
N SER A 436 -5.96 -17.67 -5.91
CA SER A 436 -4.61 -18.10 -6.27
C SER A 436 -4.27 -19.46 -5.65
N TYR A 437 -3.06 -19.94 -5.96
CA TYR A 437 -2.50 -21.19 -5.45
C TYR A 437 -1.09 -20.98 -4.96
N ALA A 438 -0.73 -21.59 -3.82
CA ALA A 438 0.66 -21.71 -3.37
C ALA A 438 1.21 -23.08 -3.82
N VAL A 439 2.39 -23.07 -4.43
CA VAL A 439 3.06 -24.24 -4.94
C VAL A 439 4.27 -24.58 -4.07
N TYR A 440 4.31 -25.80 -3.58
CA TYR A 440 5.37 -26.32 -2.73
C TYR A 440 6.14 -27.42 -3.43
N ARG A 441 7.48 -27.37 -3.33
CA ARG A 441 8.41 -28.36 -3.88
C ARG A 441 9.35 -28.87 -2.78
N PHE A 442 9.51 -30.18 -2.73
CA PHE A 442 10.35 -30.88 -1.78
C PHE A 442 11.33 -31.76 -2.54
N ASP A 443 12.58 -31.86 -2.06
CA ASP A 443 13.58 -32.72 -2.65
C ASP A 443 13.27 -34.20 -2.39
N GLY A 444 13.44 -35.04 -3.40
CA GLY A 444 13.22 -36.49 -3.30
C GLY A 444 11.75 -36.92 -3.42
N ALA A 445 11.51 -38.21 -3.12
CA ALA A 445 10.22 -38.88 -3.20
C ALA A 445 9.66 -39.22 -1.80
N GLY A 446 9.85 -38.35 -0.83
CA GLY A 446 9.45 -38.56 0.55
C GLY A 446 7.98 -38.27 0.84
N ARG A 447 7.53 -38.66 2.02
CA ARG A 447 6.25 -38.20 2.59
C ARG A 447 6.42 -36.75 3.05
N VAL A 448 5.44 -35.93 2.76
CA VAL A 448 5.39 -34.49 3.08
C VAL A 448 4.24 -34.20 4.02
N ASP A 449 4.48 -33.47 5.07
CA ASP A 449 3.47 -33.09 6.08
C ASP A 449 3.23 -31.58 6.20
N GLY A 450 2.56 -31.18 7.28
CA GLY A 450 2.23 -29.76 7.54
C GLY A 450 3.45 -28.93 7.95
N CYS A 451 4.40 -29.52 8.69
CA CYS A 451 5.60 -28.86 9.15
C CYS A 451 6.52 -28.54 7.97
N ASP A 452 6.64 -29.47 7.01
CA ASP A 452 7.41 -29.25 5.79
C ASP A 452 6.89 -28.05 4.99
N ARG A 453 5.56 -27.89 4.90
CA ARG A 453 4.93 -26.74 4.20
C ARG A 453 5.00 -25.44 5.01
N ALA A 454 5.28 -25.48 6.29
CA ALA A 454 5.50 -24.28 7.11
C ALA A 454 6.84 -23.62 6.80
N ASP A 455 7.83 -24.39 6.32
CA ASP A 455 9.12 -23.85 5.91
C ASP A 455 8.98 -23.11 4.57
N ALA A 456 9.38 -21.83 4.58
CA ALA A 456 9.42 -20.98 3.40
C ALA A 456 10.33 -21.53 2.29
N ALA A 457 11.31 -22.37 2.62
CA ALA A 457 12.24 -22.95 1.66
C ALA A 457 11.51 -23.79 0.60
N HIS A 458 10.34 -24.32 0.91
CA HIS A 458 9.57 -25.18 0.04
C HIS A 458 8.54 -24.43 -0.82
N LEU A 459 8.23 -23.16 -0.51
CA LEU A 459 7.36 -22.33 -1.35
C LEU A 459 8.12 -21.85 -2.59
N VAL A 460 7.77 -22.41 -3.76
CA VAL A 460 8.46 -22.10 -5.03
C VAL A 460 7.67 -21.16 -5.93
N GLY A 461 6.39 -20.94 -5.66
CA GLY A 461 5.59 -20.00 -6.43
C GLY A 461 4.22 -19.74 -5.85
N THR A 462 3.67 -18.60 -6.24
CA THR A 462 2.25 -18.27 -6.08
C THR A 462 1.68 -18.02 -7.46
N VAL A 463 0.49 -18.58 -7.74
CA VAL A 463 -0.08 -18.57 -9.09
C VAL A 463 -1.50 -18.05 -9.03
N ARG A 464 -1.81 -17.00 -9.79
CA ARG A 464 -3.18 -16.49 -9.91
C ARG A 464 -4.08 -17.56 -10.52
N ALA A 465 -5.27 -17.75 -9.97
CA ALA A 465 -6.28 -18.61 -10.57
C ALA A 465 -6.77 -18.02 -11.90
N THR A 466 -6.86 -18.86 -12.91
CA THR A 466 -7.48 -18.53 -14.21
C THR A 466 -8.94 -18.97 -14.22
N PRO A 467 -9.80 -18.42 -15.09
CA PRO A 467 -11.17 -18.86 -15.23
C PRO A 467 -11.27 -20.38 -15.46
N GLY A 468 -12.21 -21.00 -14.78
CA GLY A 468 -12.44 -22.44 -14.85
C GLY A 468 -11.54 -23.26 -13.92
N ARG A 469 -11.85 -24.55 -13.79
CA ARG A 469 -11.20 -25.42 -12.80
C ARG A 469 -9.85 -25.99 -13.24
N SER A 470 -9.58 -26.04 -14.54
CA SER A 470 -8.32 -26.59 -15.08
C SER A 470 -7.25 -25.50 -15.04
N GLN A 471 -6.20 -25.75 -14.27
CA GLN A 471 -5.10 -24.83 -14.04
C GLN A 471 -3.79 -25.47 -14.47
N SER A 472 -2.81 -24.64 -14.83
CA SER A 472 -1.46 -25.11 -15.18
C SER A 472 -0.41 -24.05 -14.87
N TRP A 473 0.77 -24.50 -14.44
CA TRP A 473 1.93 -23.63 -14.22
C TRP A 473 3.21 -24.43 -14.41
N VAL A 474 4.31 -23.78 -14.79
CA VAL A 474 5.63 -24.39 -14.92
C VAL A 474 6.52 -23.85 -13.80
N ASP A 475 7.14 -24.74 -13.03
CA ASP A 475 8.23 -24.40 -12.13
C ASP A 475 9.54 -24.30 -12.90
N PRO A 476 10.02 -23.10 -13.25
CA PRO A 476 11.24 -22.93 -14.03
C PRO A 476 12.51 -23.13 -13.20
N THR A 477 12.37 -23.25 -11.87
CA THR A 477 13.50 -23.39 -10.93
C THR A 477 13.83 -24.85 -10.62
N ALA A 478 13.09 -25.78 -11.20
CA ALA A 478 13.32 -27.22 -11.02
C ALA A 478 14.57 -27.69 -11.78
N THR A 479 15.55 -28.18 -11.06
CA THR A 479 16.81 -28.68 -11.64
C THR A 479 16.55 -29.95 -12.47
N PRO A 480 17.03 -30.05 -13.71
CA PRO A 480 16.95 -31.26 -14.51
C PRO A 480 17.55 -32.49 -13.81
N GLY A 481 16.92 -33.65 -13.96
CA GLY A 481 17.40 -34.90 -13.37
C GLY A 481 17.19 -35.10 -11.86
N ARG A 482 16.83 -34.04 -11.12
CA ARG A 482 16.51 -34.19 -9.67
C ARG A 482 15.09 -34.70 -9.46
N THR A 483 14.91 -35.62 -8.53
CA THR A 483 13.57 -36.04 -8.09
C THR A 483 12.96 -35.02 -7.16
N TYR A 484 11.70 -34.65 -7.41
CA TYR A 484 10.94 -33.72 -6.57
C TYR A 484 9.56 -34.26 -6.24
N THR A 485 9.07 -33.89 -5.06
CA THR A 485 7.66 -34.04 -4.66
C THR A 485 6.98 -32.66 -4.67
N TYR A 486 5.82 -32.56 -5.28
CA TYR A 486 5.03 -31.33 -5.33
C TYR A 486 3.72 -31.48 -4.57
N GLN A 487 3.35 -30.43 -3.87
CA GLN A 487 2.00 -30.19 -3.32
C GLN A 487 1.58 -28.76 -3.59
N MET A 488 0.28 -28.49 -3.45
CA MET A 488 -0.25 -27.14 -3.56
C MET A 488 -1.45 -26.93 -2.65
N THR A 489 -1.70 -25.67 -2.30
CA THR A 489 -2.90 -25.23 -1.60
C THR A 489 -3.64 -24.20 -2.44
N ALA A 490 -4.96 -24.08 -2.27
CA ALA A 490 -5.74 -22.97 -2.79
C ALA A 490 -5.73 -21.82 -1.76
N LEU A 491 -5.69 -20.61 -2.24
CA LEU A 491 -5.73 -19.38 -1.45
C LEU A 491 -7.02 -18.62 -1.78
N ASP A 492 -7.73 -18.17 -0.76
CA ASP A 492 -8.81 -17.20 -0.93
C ASP A 492 -8.25 -15.77 -1.12
N ARG A 493 -9.14 -14.80 -1.31
CA ARG A 493 -8.72 -13.41 -1.57
C ARG A 493 -8.11 -12.69 -0.36
N VAL A 494 -8.18 -13.26 0.84
CA VAL A 494 -7.52 -12.76 2.06
C VAL A 494 -6.38 -13.69 2.52
N TRP A 495 -5.89 -14.53 1.58
CA TRP A 495 -4.71 -15.39 1.71
C TRP A 495 -4.82 -16.52 2.75
N ASN A 496 -6.03 -16.96 3.11
CA ASN A 496 -6.18 -18.20 3.85
C ASN A 496 -5.91 -19.40 2.94
N GLU A 497 -5.16 -20.37 3.46
CA GLU A 497 -4.82 -21.58 2.73
C GLU A 497 -5.83 -22.71 2.98
N SER A 498 -6.20 -23.41 1.92
CA SER A 498 -6.88 -24.69 2.01
C SER A 498 -5.98 -25.81 2.55
N ALA A 499 -6.53 -26.98 2.83
CA ALA A 499 -5.74 -28.19 2.94
C ALA A 499 -4.93 -28.44 1.65
N ALA A 500 -3.77 -29.09 1.76
CA ALA A 500 -2.90 -29.38 0.63
C ALA A 500 -3.48 -30.48 -0.30
N SER A 501 -3.11 -30.39 -1.58
CA SER A 501 -3.37 -31.45 -2.55
C SER A 501 -2.67 -32.75 -2.16
N PRO A 502 -3.10 -33.90 -2.70
CA PRO A 502 -2.25 -35.08 -2.73
C PRO A 502 -0.91 -34.78 -3.38
N ALA A 503 0.16 -35.37 -2.84
CA ALA A 503 1.52 -35.21 -3.38
C ALA A 503 1.69 -35.86 -4.75
N ARG A 504 2.55 -35.27 -5.60
CA ARG A 504 2.98 -35.86 -6.88
C ARG A 504 4.49 -35.86 -6.97
N VAL A 505 5.05 -37.00 -7.30
CA VAL A 505 6.50 -37.15 -7.52
C VAL A 505 6.83 -37.02 -9.00
N VAL A 506 7.90 -36.28 -9.27
CA VAL A 506 8.52 -36.15 -10.61
C VAL A 506 9.97 -36.62 -10.50
N ARG A 507 10.33 -37.55 -11.36
CA ARG A 507 11.68 -38.12 -11.44
C ARG A 507 12.43 -37.57 -12.64
#